data_d292ee671ec7cdabc577b310c29e7138
#
_entry.id   d292ee671ec7cdabc577b310c29e7138
#
_cell.length_a   1.000
_cell.length_b   1.000
_cell.length_c   1.000
_cell.angle_alpha   90.00
_cell.angle_beta   90.00
_cell.angle_gamma   90.00
#
_symmetry.space_group_name_H-M   'P 1'
#
loop_
_entity.id
_entity.type
_entity.pdbx_description
1 polymer ?
#
loop_
_entity_poly.entity_id
_entity_poly.type
_entity_poly.pdbx_seq_one_letter_code
_entity_poly.pdbx_strand_id
1 'polypeptide(L)'
;MDNAFKVRTFKEVITDKNNFKEPGAVLGDFIKEGELSVIGVVANSSETAFCYDVAFANASGLCHWEEPVSDKIRKTLCVDFELSDSQIARRYANVPDFVSCSVRRAHPVSSAHGCSPEDTIRN
;
A
#
# COMPACT_ATOMS: atom_id res chain seq x y z
N MET A 1 -33.42 4.08 16.13
CA MET A 1 -32.79 4.99 15.16
C MET A 1 -31.29 4.89 15.31
N ASP A 2 -30.63 4.36 14.30
CA ASP A 2 -29.17 4.26 14.34
C ASP A 2 -28.57 5.67 14.17
N ASN A 3 -27.86 6.13 15.20
CA ASN A 3 -27.15 7.40 15.11
C ASN A 3 -25.93 7.22 14.22
N ALA A 4 -25.86 7.94 13.11
CA ALA A 4 -24.70 7.95 12.21
C ALA A 4 -23.42 8.51 12.86
N PHE A 5 -23.57 9.23 13.98
CA PHE A 5 -22.47 9.89 14.68
C PHE A 5 -22.47 9.55 16.19
N LYS A 6 -21.30 9.22 16.70
CA LYS A 6 -21.04 9.10 18.14
C LYS A 6 -20.40 10.40 18.61
N VAL A 7 -21.12 11.12 19.48
CA VAL A 7 -20.65 12.40 20.02
C VAL A 7 -20.08 12.17 21.42
N ARG A 8 -18.83 12.58 21.62
CA ARG A 8 -18.13 12.53 22.91
C ARG A 8 -17.32 13.80 23.11
N THR A 9 -17.10 14.18 24.34
CA THR A 9 -16.16 15.25 24.65
C THR A 9 -14.72 14.81 24.37
N PHE A 10 -13.84 15.77 24.12
CA PHE A 10 -12.41 15.50 23.98
C PHE A 10 -11.84 14.80 25.21
N LYS A 11 -12.28 15.22 26.41
CA LYS A 11 -11.87 14.60 27.67
C LYS A 11 -12.22 13.12 27.70
N GLU A 12 -13.44 12.75 27.33
CA GLU A 12 -13.87 11.36 27.27
C GLU A 12 -13.03 10.56 26.28
N VAL A 13 -12.68 11.15 25.12
CA VAL A 13 -11.85 10.48 24.12
C VAL A 13 -10.44 10.24 24.65
N ILE A 14 -9.75 11.25 25.18
CA ILE A 14 -8.35 11.12 25.61
C ILE A 14 -8.17 10.29 26.89
N THR A 15 -9.22 10.13 27.70
CA THR A 15 -9.17 9.30 28.92
C THR A 15 -9.62 7.86 28.68
N ASP A 16 -10.22 7.55 27.55
CA ASP A 16 -10.71 6.21 27.19
C ASP A 16 -9.58 5.32 26.67
N LYS A 17 -8.66 4.98 27.57
CA LYS A 17 -7.46 4.18 27.20
C LYS A 17 -7.77 2.72 26.83
N ASN A 18 -8.97 2.22 27.13
CA ASN A 18 -9.30 0.80 27.00
C ASN A 18 -9.88 0.44 25.60
N ASN A 19 -10.26 1.42 24.80
CA ASN A 19 -10.92 1.20 23.51
C ASN A 19 -10.04 1.57 22.29
N PHE A 20 -8.79 1.98 22.53
CA PHE A 20 -7.86 2.23 21.43
C PHE A 20 -7.03 0.99 21.16
N LYS A 21 -7.33 0.32 20.06
CA LYS A 21 -6.42 -0.64 19.48
C LYS A 21 -5.40 0.12 18.65
N GLU A 22 -4.13 -0.05 18.97
CA GLU A 22 -3.06 0.48 18.13
C GLU A 22 -3.17 -0.09 16.72
N PRO A 23 -3.20 0.75 15.67
CA PRO A 23 -3.24 0.26 14.31
C PRO A 23 -1.97 -0.52 13.98
N GLY A 24 -2.10 -1.61 13.25
CA GLY A 24 -0.98 -2.44 12.85
C GLY A 24 -0.01 -1.69 11.93
N ALA A 25 1.27 -2.05 12.01
CA ALA A 25 2.31 -1.48 11.16
C ALA A 25 2.23 -2.06 9.73
N VAL A 26 2.20 -1.19 8.74
CA VAL A 26 2.36 -1.52 7.32
C VAL A 26 3.79 -1.22 6.87
N LEU A 27 4.36 -0.13 7.35
CA LEU A 27 5.77 0.22 7.17
C LEU A 27 6.27 0.87 8.47
N GLY A 28 6.73 0.06 9.41
CA GLY A 28 7.25 0.52 10.70
C GLY A 28 6.28 1.49 11.38
N ASP A 29 6.81 2.60 11.84
CA ASP A 29 6.03 3.68 12.44
C ASP A 29 5.52 4.72 11.43
N PHE A 30 5.91 4.59 10.15
CA PHE A 30 5.58 5.57 9.12
C PHE A 30 4.19 5.39 8.50
N ILE A 31 3.80 4.14 8.26
CA ILE A 31 2.51 3.82 7.63
C ILE A 31 1.79 2.80 8.50
N LYS A 32 0.61 3.17 8.95
CA LYS A 32 -0.26 2.33 9.79
C LYS A 32 -1.52 1.91 9.06
N GLU A 33 -2.16 0.84 9.53
CA GLU A 33 -3.46 0.40 9.01
C GLU A 33 -4.51 1.51 9.13
N GLY A 34 -5.32 1.66 8.08
CA GLY A 34 -6.40 2.65 8.04
C GLY A 34 -5.95 4.09 7.74
N GLU A 35 -4.66 4.32 7.50
CA GLU A 35 -4.13 5.64 7.17
C GLU A 35 -3.91 5.82 5.67
N LEU A 36 -4.05 7.06 5.22
CA LEU A 36 -3.63 7.50 3.90
C LEU A 36 -2.29 8.22 4.05
N SER A 37 -1.27 7.73 3.35
CA SER A 37 0.06 8.35 3.34
C SER A 37 0.43 8.80 1.94
N VAL A 38 1.09 9.94 1.85
CA VAL A 38 1.61 10.48 0.58
C VAL A 38 3.13 10.57 0.69
N ILE A 39 3.81 9.97 -0.29
CA ILE A 39 5.27 9.97 -0.38
C ILE A 39 5.66 10.85 -1.55
N GLY A 40 6.32 11.97 -1.25
CA GLY A 40 6.89 12.85 -2.25
C GLY A 40 8.35 12.48 -2.53
N VAL A 41 8.71 12.43 -3.80
CA VAL A 41 10.07 12.09 -4.26
C VAL A 41 10.55 13.09 -5.30
N VAL A 42 11.87 13.22 -5.42
CA VAL A 42 12.48 14.03 -6.47
C VAL A 42 12.40 13.27 -7.79
N ALA A 43 12.23 14.00 -8.91
CA ALA A 43 12.21 13.41 -10.24
C ALA A 43 13.40 12.49 -10.49
N ASN A 44 13.15 11.36 -11.16
CA ASN A 44 14.13 10.29 -11.45
C ASN A 44 14.65 9.54 -10.20
N SER A 45 13.93 9.56 -9.10
CA SER A 45 14.22 8.71 -7.95
C SER A 45 13.51 7.36 -8.06
N SER A 46 13.79 6.46 -7.12
CA SER A 46 13.34 5.07 -7.17
C SER A 46 12.01 4.84 -6.45
N GLU A 47 11.03 5.76 -6.60
CA GLU A 47 9.74 5.70 -5.90
C GLU A 47 8.95 4.43 -6.20
N THR A 48 8.90 4.01 -7.46
CA THR A 48 8.18 2.79 -7.86
C THR A 48 8.83 1.56 -7.26
N ALA A 49 10.16 1.47 -7.28
CA ALA A 49 10.90 0.39 -6.63
C ALA A 49 10.62 0.35 -5.12
N PHE A 50 10.60 1.49 -4.45
CA PHE A 50 10.26 1.59 -3.05
C PHE A 50 8.85 1.06 -2.74
N CYS A 51 7.85 1.44 -3.53
CA CYS A 51 6.48 0.96 -3.36
C CYS A 51 6.38 -0.57 -3.52
N TYR A 52 7.05 -1.14 -4.51
CA TYR A 52 7.10 -2.60 -4.68
C TYR A 52 7.84 -3.28 -3.54
N ASP A 53 8.94 -2.71 -3.04
CA ASP A 53 9.66 -3.25 -1.89
C ASP A 53 8.80 -3.29 -0.63
N VAL A 54 8.00 -2.24 -0.37
CA VAL A 54 7.01 -2.22 0.72
C VAL A 54 5.96 -3.32 0.53
N ALA A 55 5.46 -3.48 -0.69
CA ALA A 55 4.48 -4.53 -1.02
C ALA A 55 5.05 -5.94 -0.78
N PHE A 56 6.27 -6.19 -1.22
CA PHE A 56 6.95 -7.48 -1.04
C PHE A 56 7.27 -7.76 0.43
N ALA A 57 7.70 -6.75 1.19
CA ALA A 57 7.94 -6.89 2.61
C ALA A 57 6.66 -7.24 3.38
N ASN A 58 5.52 -6.64 3.04
CA ASN A 58 4.23 -6.99 3.61
C ASN A 58 3.75 -8.38 3.19
N ALA A 59 4.04 -8.81 1.98
CA ALA A 59 3.67 -10.14 1.47
C ALA A 59 4.52 -11.27 2.04
N SER A 60 5.78 -11.01 2.37
CA SER A 60 6.73 -12.01 2.85
C SER A 60 6.92 -12.03 4.36
N GLY A 61 6.60 -10.94 5.04
CA GLY A 61 6.97 -10.72 6.44
C GLY A 61 8.47 -10.51 6.64
N LEU A 62 9.25 -10.40 5.56
CA LEU A 62 10.69 -10.16 5.62
C LEU A 62 10.97 -8.67 5.59
N CYS A 63 11.86 -8.24 6.45
CA CYS A 63 12.34 -6.87 6.48
C CYS A 63 13.62 -6.75 5.65
N HIS A 64 13.63 -5.86 4.66
CA HIS A 64 14.82 -5.49 3.90
C HIS A 64 15.55 -4.30 4.51
N TRP A 65 14.89 -3.63 5.45
CA TRP A 65 15.45 -2.52 6.21
C TRP A 65 15.58 -2.91 7.67
N GLU A 66 16.39 -2.21 8.41
CA GLU A 66 16.63 -2.48 9.85
C GLU A 66 15.36 -2.28 10.71
N GLU A 67 14.38 -1.53 10.20
CA GLU A 67 13.10 -1.31 10.86
C GLU A 67 12.11 -2.46 10.57
N PRO A 68 11.32 -2.87 11.56
CA PRO A 68 10.24 -3.82 11.32
C PRO A 68 9.21 -3.22 10.38
N VAL A 69 9.08 -3.80 9.19
CA VAL A 69 8.20 -3.25 8.16
C VAL A 69 6.74 -3.50 8.47
N SER A 70 6.41 -4.71 8.88
CA SER A 70 5.02 -5.12 9.06
C SER A 70 4.88 -6.07 10.25
N ASP A 71 3.76 -5.97 10.96
CA ASP A 71 3.40 -6.86 12.08
C ASP A 71 2.76 -8.17 11.62
N LYS A 72 2.34 -8.26 10.38
CA LYS A 72 1.70 -9.46 9.79
C LYS A 72 1.86 -9.50 8.28
N ILE A 73 1.66 -10.67 7.71
CA ILE A 73 1.62 -10.86 6.26
C ILE A 73 0.33 -10.26 5.70
N ARG A 74 0.44 -9.47 4.63
CA ARG A 74 -0.67 -8.80 3.96
C ARG A 74 -0.67 -9.05 2.47
N LYS A 75 -1.87 -9.12 1.90
CA LYS A 75 -2.05 -9.01 0.46
C LYS A 75 -2.03 -7.55 0.06
N THR A 76 -1.36 -7.23 -1.03
CA THR A 76 -1.18 -5.86 -1.50
C THR A 76 -1.65 -5.72 -2.93
N LEU A 77 -2.30 -4.60 -3.23
CA LEU A 77 -2.59 -4.17 -4.60
C LEU A 77 -1.75 -2.94 -4.92
N CYS A 78 -0.90 -3.05 -5.92
CA CYS A 78 -0.14 -1.93 -6.47
C CYS A 78 -0.83 -1.42 -7.75
N VAL A 79 -1.26 -0.18 -7.74
CA VAL A 79 -1.79 0.49 -8.93
C VAL A 79 -0.66 1.31 -9.55
N ASP A 80 -0.20 0.89 -10.72
CA ASP A 80 1.02 1.41 -11.36
C ASP A 80 0.68 2.03 -12.71
N PHE A 81 0.98 3.31 -12.87
CA PHE A 81 0.76 4.06 -14.11
C PHE A 81 2.03 4.22 -14.96
N GLU A 82 3.18 3.74 -14.50
CA GLU A 82 4.47 4.01 -15.15
C GLU A 82 5.05 2.79 -15.84
N LEU A 83 5.08 1.64 -15.19
CA LEU A 83 5.78 0.47 -15.70
C LEU A 83 4.85 -0.46 -16.50
N SER A 84 5.35 -0.95 -17.63
CA SER A 84 4.71 -2.01 -18.40
C SER A 84 4.93 -3.39 -17.76
N ASP A 85 4.13 -4.37 -18.14
CA ASP A 85 4.28 -5.74 -17.66
C ASP A 85 5.65 -6.33 -18.04
N SER A 86 6.18 -6.00 -19.22
CA SER A 86 7.50 -6.45 -19.64
C SER A 86 8.63 -5.89 -18.78
N GLN A 87 8.51 -4.64 -18.34
CA GLN A 87 9.47 -4.03 -17.42
C GLN A 87 9.41 -4.67 -16.04
N ILE A 88 8.21 -4.94 -15.53
CA ILE A 88 8.01 -5.67 -14.28
C ILE A 88 8.59 -7.07 -14.36
N ALA A 89 8.30 -7.82 -15.42
CA ALA A 89 8.82 -9.17 -15.61
C ALA A 89 10.35 -9.22 -15.59
N ARG A 90 11.01 -8.24 -16.21
CA ARG A 90 12.48 -8.16 -16.21
C ARG A 90 13.05 -7.82 -14.83
N ARG A 91 12.43 -6.87 -14.13
CA ARG A 91 12.95 -6.38 -12.83
C ARG A 91 12.76 -7.39 -11.71
N TYR A 92 11.64 -8.09 -11.73
CA TYR A 92 11.18 -8.91 -10.61
C TYR A 92 11.07 -10.40 -10.93
N ALA A 93 11.80 -10.89 -11.94
CA ALA A 93 11.82 -12.28 -12.36
C ALA A 93 12.21 -13.26 -11.25
N ASN A 94 12.99 -12.81 -10.26
CA ASN A 94 13.51 -13.63 -9.17
C ASN A 94 12.71 -13.50 -7.87
N VAL A 95 11.57 -12.81 -7.88
CA VAL A 95 10.70 -12.72 -6.70
C VAL A 95 10.09 -14.10 -6.43
N PRO A 96 10.19 -14.63 -5.18
CA PRO A 96 9.65 -15.94 -4.84
C PRO A 96 8.15 -16.03 -5.09
N ASP A 97 7.65 -17.20 -5.46
CA ASP A 97 6.25 -17.43 -5.79
C ASP A 97 5.29 -17.05 -4.66
N PHE A 98 5.62 -17.36 -3.41
CA PHE A 98 4.76 -17.04 -2.27
C PHE A 98 4.59 -15.53 -2.07
N VAL A 99 5.57 -14.72 -2.49
CA VAL A 99 5.49 -13.26 -2.48
C VAL A 99 4.71 -12.77 -3.68
N SER A 100 5.04 -13.25 -4.88
CA SER A 100 4.42 -12.81 -6.13
C SER A 100 2.92 -13.14 -6.19
N CYS A 101 2.48 -14.22 -5.56
CA CYS A 101 1.06 -14.56 -5.47
C CYS A 101 0.28 -13.66 -4.49
N SER A 102 0.96 -13.01 -3.56
CA SER A 102 0.34 -12.15 -2.54
C SER A 102 0.30 -10.66 -2.94
N VAL A 103 1.03 -10.27 -3.97
CA VAL A 103 1.04 -8.92 -4.52
C VAL A 103 0.33 -8.92 -5.86
N ARG A 104 -0.70 -8.10 -5.97
CA ARG A 104 -1.42 -7.88 -7.23
C ARG A 104 -1.03 -6.55 -7.82
N ARG A 105 -1.05 -6.47 -9.12
CA ARG A 105 -0.74 -5.27 -9.88
C ARG A 105 -1.92 -4.91 -10.78
N ALA A 106 -2.28 -3.63 -10.77
CA ALA A 106 -3.18 -3.05 -11.73
C ALA A 106 -2.44 -1.95 -12.52
N HIS A 107 -2.63 -1.92 -13.80
CA HIS A 107 -2.09 -0.87 -14.67
C HIS A 107 -3.11 -0.50 -15.74
N PRO A 108 -3.06 0.73 -16.29
CA PRO A 108 -3.94 1.13 -17.37
C PRO A 108 -3.75 0.23 -18.59
N VAL A 109 -4.83 -0.26 -19.14
CA VAL A 109 -4.80 -0.94 -20.42
C VAL A 109 -4.72 0.13 -21.50
N SER A 110 -3.69 0.06 -22.33
CA SER A 110 -3.59 0.89 -23.52
C SER A 110 -4.75 0.55 -24.45
N SER A 111 -5.83 1.32 -24.38
CA SER A 111 -6.91 1.16 -25.36
C SER A 111 -6.50 1.83 -26.68
N ALA A 112 -6.76 1.17 -27.79
CA ALA A 112 -6.57 1.74 -29.12
C ALA A 112 -7.45 2.99 -29.39
N HIS A 113 -8.21 3.42 -28.41
CA HIS A 113 -9.20 4.51 -28.46
C HIS A 113 -8.90 5.69 -27.54
N GLY A 114 -7.69 5.85 -27.04
CA GLY A 114 -7.25 7.09 -26.40
C GLY A 114 -7.93 7.43 -25.08
N CYS A 115 -8.42 6.45 -24.31
CA CYS A 115 -8.92 6.70 -22.97
C CYS A 115 -7.78 7.14 -22.05
N SER A 116 -8.06 8.13 -21.20
CA SER A 116 -7.12 8.54 -20.17
C SER A 116 -7.02 7.49 -19.05
N PRO A 117 -5.95 7.48 -18.25
CA PRO A 117 -5.84 6.61 -17.09
C PRO A 117 -7.03 6.73 -16.11
N GLU A 118 -7.58 7.93 -15.97
CA GLU A 118 -8.74 8.18 -15.13
C GLU A 118 -10.00 7.46 -15.64
N ASP A 119 -10.20 7.43 -16.95
CA ASP A 119 -11.32 6.72 -17.56
C ASP A 119 -11.22 5.21 -17.36
N THR A 120 -10.00 4.69 -17.35
CA THR A 120 -9.73 3.27 -17.14
C THR A 120 -10.05 2.81 -15.70
N ILE A 121 -9.84 3.66 -14.72
CA ILE A 121 -10.12 3.34 -13.30
C ILE A 121 -11.63 3.32 -13.02
N ARG A 122 -12.43 4.12 -13.71
CA ARG A 122 -13.88 4.21 -13.52
C ARG A 122 -14.67 3.03 -14.08
N ASN A 123 -14.09 2.31 -15.00
CA ASN A 123 -14.67 1.11 -15.62
C ASN A 123 -14.12 -0.17 -15.01
#